data_4f5a29235f3c3e71332ae15260c6dde8
#
_entry.id   4f5a29235f3c3e71332ae15260c6dde8
#
_cell.length_a   1.000
_cell.length_b   1.000
_cell.length_c   1.000
_cell.angle_alpha   90.00
_cell.angle_beta   90.00
_cell.angle_gamma   90.00
#
_symmetry.space_group_name_H-M   'P 1'
#
loop_
_entity.id
_entity.type
_entity.pdbx_description
1 polymer ?
#
loop_
_entity_poly.entity_id
_entity_poly.type
_entity_poly.pdbx_seq_one_letter_code
_entity_poly.pdbx_strand_id
1 'polypeptide(L)'
;MLIVEVMGGLGNQLQQYALYRKLKSLGRDAKLDVSWYTQKGRQDSVLAPRRLELSYFEKLPMELCTEEEKQRLVGGEGLTGKLRRKLAPGTVRRFRETDLYHPEIFSFTDMY
;
A
#
# COMPACT_ATOMS: atom_id res chain seq x y z
N MET A 1 -7.47 6.91 7.87
CA MET A 1 -6.94 6.76 6.48
C MET A 1 -6.47 5.33 6.27
N LEU A 2 -6.79 4.77 5.13
CA LEU A 2 -6.31 3.47 4.68
C LEU A 2 -5.38 3.68 3.49
N ILE A 3 -4.22 3.05 3.51
CA ILE A 3 -3.30 3.09 2.38
C ILE A 3 -3.15 1.68 1.83
N VAL A 4 -3.43 1.49 0.55
CA VAL A 4 -3.27 0.22 -0.17
C VAL A 4 -1.96 0.28 -0.95
N GLU A 5 -0.98 -0.53 -0.56
CA GLU A 5 0.28 -0.66 -1.30
C GLU A 5 0.04 -1.38 -2.62
N VAL A 6 0.49 -0.77 -3.71
CA VAL A 6 0.43 -1.35 -5.06
C VAL A 6 1.80 -1.90 -5.43
N MET A 7 1.87 -3.19 -5.75
CA MET A 7 3.11 -3.88 -6.06
C MET A 7 2.91 -5.03 -7.06
N GLY A 8 3.99 -5.50 -7.64
CA GLY A 8 3.96 -6.65 -8.56
C GLY A 8 3.53 -6.30 -9.98
N GLY A 9 3.09 -7.30 -10.73
CA GLY A 9 2.63 -7.16 -12.11
C GLY A 9 1.19 -6.68 -12.21
N LEU A 10 0.72 -6.49 -13.45
CA LEU A 10 -0.59 -5.91 -13.73
C LEU A 10 -1.76 -6.63 -13.02
N GLY A 11 -1.74 -7.96 -12.97
CA GLY A 11 -2.79 -8.71 -12.28
C GLY A 11 -2.91 -8.33 -10.80
N ASN A 12 -1.79 -8.28 -10.09
CA ASN A 12 -1.75 -7.85 -8.69
C ASN A 12 -2.18 -6.38 -8.54
N GLN A 13 -1.71 -5.51 -9.43
CA GLN A 13 -2.09 -4.10 -9.43
C GLN A 13 -3.61 -3.93 -9.58
N LEU A 14 -4.25 -4.69 -10.46
CA LEU A 14 -5.71 -4.64 -10.65
C LEU A 14 -6.47 -5.13 -9.42
N GLN A 15 -6.01 -6.17 -8.74
CA GLN A 15 -6.62 -6.64 -7.49
C GLN A 15 -6.51 -5.59 -6.38
N GLN A 16 -5.34 -5.01 -6.19
CA GLN A 16 -5.09 -3.97 -5.19
C GLN A 16 -5.90 -2.71 -5.51
N TYR A 17 -6.00 -2.34 -6.79
CA TYR A 17 -6.85 -1.25 -7.24
C TYR A 17 -8.34 -1.53 -6.98
N ALA A 18 -8.80 -2.77 -7.20
CA ALA A 18 -10.17 -3.15 -6.89
C ALA A 18 -10.49 -3.01 -5.39
N LEU A 19 -9.55 -3.41 -4.51
CA LEU A 19 -9.67 -3.18 -3.06
C LEU A 19 -9.80 -1.68 -2.75
N TYR A 20 -8.90 -0.86 -3.29
CA TYR A 20 -8.96 0.60 -3.14
C TYR A 20 -10.33 1.15 -3.57
N ARG A 21 -10.82 0.76 -4.74
CA ARG A 21 -12.13 1.20 -5.25
C ARG A 21 -13.28 0.75 -4.36
N LYS A 22 -13.20 -0.48 -3.82
CA LYS A 22 -14.19 -0.98 -2.87
C LYS A 22 -14.20 -0.15 -1.59
N LEU A 23 -13.04 0.14 -1.02
CA LEU A 23 -12.93 0.99 0.17
C LEU A 23 -13.52 2.39 -0.08
N LYS A 24 -13.20 3.01 -1.23
CA LYS A 24 -13.80 4.31 -1.62
C LYS A 24 -15.32 4.23 -1.75
N SER A 25 -15.84 3.16 -2.34
CA SER A 25 -17.30 2.97 -2.49
C SER A 25 -18.04 2.82 -1.14
N LEU A 26 -17.32 2.37 -0.12
CA LEU A 26 -17.82 2.27 1.26
C LEU A 26 -17.64 3.57 2.05
N GLY A 27 -17.26 4.67 1.39
CA GLY A 27 -17.03 5.96 2.03
C GLY A 27 -15.76 6.04 2.88
N ARG A 28 -14.82 5.10 2.70
CA ARG A 28 -13.56 5.12 3.44
C ARG A 28 -12.58 6.11 2.85
N ASP A 29 -11.80 6.77 3.70
CA ASP A 29 -10.65 7.56 3.30
C ASP A 29 -9.51 6.62 2.93
N ALA A 30 -9.42 6.27 1.64
CA ALA A 30 -8.47 5.33 1.10
C ALA A 30 -7.60 5.98 0.02
N LYS A 31 -6.31 5.68 0.04
CA LYS A 31 -5.31 6.12 -0.93
C LYS A 31 -4.44 4.95 -1.39
N LEU A 32 -3.72 5.15 -2.49
CA LEU A 32 -2.77 4.16 -3.02
C LEU A 32 -1.34 4.59 -2.72
N ASP A 33 -0.50 3.64 -2.34
CA ASP A 33 0.95 3.79 -2.31
C ASP A 33 1.57 3.06 -3.49
N VAL A 34 2.19 3.79 -4.39
CA VAL A 34 2.87 3.26 -5.59
C VAL A 34 4.39 3.33 -5.48
N SER A 35 4.92 3.67 -4.33
CA SER A 35 6.36 3.87 -4.10
C SER A 35 7.18 2.60 -4.34
N TRP A 36 6.56 1.42 -4.30
CA TRP A 36 7.23 0.15 -4.60
C TRP A 36 7.90 0.14 -5.98
N TYR A 37 7.35 0.88 -6.96
CA TYR A 37 7.87 0.94 -8.33
C TYR A 37 9.04 1.92 -8.50
N THR A 38 9.17 2.89 -7.61
CA THR A 38 10.15 3.98 -7.72
C THR A 38 11.21 3.95 -6.62
N GLN A 39 10.90 3.35 -5.47
CA GLN A 39 11.80 3.31 -4.34
C GLN A 39 12.95 2.32 -4.57
N LYS A 40 14.19 2.81 -4.41
CA LYS A 40 15.39 2.00 -4.57
C LYS A 40 15.38 0.78 -3.64
N GLY A 41 15.74 -0.38 -4.18
CA GLY A 41 15.87 -1.62 -3.42
C GLY A 41 14.57 -2.42 -3.24
N ARG A 42 13.42 -1.85 -3.58
CA ARG A 42 12.13 -2.56 -3.38
C ARG A 42 11.94 -3.75 -4.33
N GLN A 43 12.57 -3.74 -5.48
CA GLN A 43 12.49 -4.82 -6.47
C GLN A 43 13.77 -5.64 -6.60
N ASP A 44 14.72 -5.54 -5.68
CA ASP A 44 16.01 -6.24 -5.78
C ASP A 44 15.88 -7.77 -5.82
N SER A 45 14.84 -8.33 -5.20
CA SER A 45 14.53 -9.77 -5.22
C SER A 45 13.64 -10.20 -6.38
N VAL A 46 13.21 -9.28 -7.24
CA VAL A 46 12.29 -9.57 -8.35
C VAL A 46 13.11 -9.95 -9.59
N LEU A 47 12.83 -11.12 -10.17
CA LEU A 47 13.54 -11.62 -11.36
C LEU A 47 13.41 -10.70 -12.57
N ALA A 48 12.26 -10.06 -12.75
CA ALA A 48 12.01 -9.09 -13.80
C ALA A 48 11.43 -7.81 -13.20
N PRO A 49 12.06 -6.63 -13.39
CA PRO A 49 11.53 -5.36 -12.91
C PRO A 49 10.11 -5.11 -13.43
N ARG A 50 9.25 -4.61 -12.54
CA ARG A 50 7.85 -4.31 -12.84
C ARG A 50 7.64 -2.80 -12.91
N ARG A 51 6.63 -2.39 -13.67
CA ARG A 51 6.22 -0.99 -13.81
C ARG A 51 4.80 -0.82 -13.27
N LEU A 52 4.47 0.40 -12.90
CA LEU A 52 3.10 0.78 -12.60
C LEU A 52 2.30 0.85 -13.90
N GLU A 53 1.61 -0.22 -14.25
CA GLU A 53 0.84 -0.33 -15.48
C GLU A 53 -0.58 0.22 -15.36
N LEU A 54 -1.07 0.46 -14.14
CA LEU A 54 -2.34 1.16 -13.92
C LEU A 54 -2.36 2.55 -14.55
N SER A 55 -1.22 3.21 -14.66
CA SER A 55 -1.08 4.51 -15.30
C SER A 55 -1.36 4.50 -16.81
N TYR A 56 -1.37 3.33 -17.45
CA TYR A 56 -1.74 3.19 -18.86
C TYR A 56 -3.25 3.34 -19.10
N PHE A 57 -4.06 3.21 -18.06
CA PHE A 57 -5.50 3.42 -18.12
C PHE A 57 -5.81 4.88 -17.78
N GLU A 58 -5.92 5.75 -18.78
CA GLU A 58 -5.99 7.20 -18.63
C GLU A 58 -7.13 7.73 -17.74
N LYS A 59 -8.20 6.95 -17.59
CA LYS A 59 -9.41 7.35 -16.87
C LYS A 59 -9.61 6.67 -15.52
N LEU A 60 -8.63 5.94 -15.01
CA LEU A 60 -8.72 5.36 -13.68
C LEU A 60 -8.55 6.43 -12.60
N PRO A 61 -9.57 6.71 -11.77
CA PRO A 61 -9.41 7.61 -10.65
C PRO A 61 -8.49 6.98 -9.59
N MET A 62 -7.34 7.61 -9.37
CA MET A 62 -6.37 7.19 -8.35
C MET A 62 -6.01 8.37 -7.47
N GLU A 63 -6.15 8.19 -6.17
CA GLU A 63 -5.69 9.14 -5.17
C GLU A 63 -4.46 8.55 -4.49
N LEU A 64 -3.30 9.16 -4.72
CA LEU A 64 -2.03 8.68 -4.18
C LEU A 64 -1.80 9.27 -2.79
N CYS A 65 -1.24 8.46 -1.89
CA CYS A 65 -0.79 8.96 -0.59
C CYS A 65 0.49 9.78 -0.74
N THR A 66 0.69 10.73 0.18
CA THR A 66 1.97 11.41 0.33
C THR A 66 2.92 10.57 1.20
N GLU A 67 4.20 10.89 1.14
CA GLU A 67 5.20 10.24 2.00
C GLU A 67 4.91 10.50 3.49
N GLU A 68 4.47 11.69 3.84
CA GLU A 68 4.09 12.05 5.21
C GLU A 68 2.91 11.22 5.72
N GLU A 69 1.90 11.00 4.87
CA GLU A 69 0.75 10.15 5.21
C GLU A 69 1.17 8.70 5.43
N LYS A 70 2.02 8.17 4.55
CA LYS A 70 2.60 6.83 4.69
C LYS A 70 3.40 6.71 6.00
N GLN A 71 4.32 7.65 6.25
CA GLN A 71 5.14 7.64 7.47
C GLN A 71 4.31 7.70 8.75
N ARG A 72 3.21 8.40 8.74
CA ARG A 72 2.28 8.49 9.88
C ARG A 72 1.72 7.12 10.27
N LEU A 73 1.46 6.25 9.29
CA LEU A 73 0.95 4.90 9.53
C LEU A 73 2.05 3.88 9.81
N VAL A 74 3.17 3.92 9.07
CA VAL A 74 4.21 2.88 9.12
C VAL A 74 5.45 3.26 9.91
N GLY A 75 5.52 4.46 10.45
CA GLY A 75 6.62 4.91 11.33
C GLY A 75 7.86 5.41 10.62
N GLY A 76 7.76 5.76 9.32
CA GLY A 76 8.85 6.35 8.54
C GLY A 76 9.85 5.34 7.97
N GLU A 77 10.75 5.85 7.14
CA GLU A 77 11.83 5.10 6.51
C GLU A 77 13.19 5.49 7.13
N GLY A 78 14.23 4.71 6.81
CA GLY A 78 15.58 4.90 7.35
C GLY A 78 15.82 4.20 8.68
N LEU A 79 16.94 4.52 9.33
CA LEU A 79 17.38 3.85 10.56
C LEU A 79 16.39 4.04 11.71
N THR A 80 15.86 5.23 11.88
CA THR A 80 14.87 5.55 12.93
C THR A 80 13.57 4.78 12.72
N GLY A 81 13.07 4.72 11.50
CA GLY A 81 11.88 3.95 11.16
C GLY A 81 12.09 2.44 11.34
N LYS A 82 13.24 1.91 10.91
CA LYS A 82 13.61 0.51 11.13
C LYS A 82 13.71 0.17 12.62
N LEU A 83 14.35 1.03 13.39
CA LEU A 83 14.50 0.86 14.84
C LEU A 83 13.14 0.88 15.54
N ARG A 84 12.27 1.83 15.20
CA ARG A 84 10.91 1.92 15.73
C ARG A 84 10.10 0.66 15.46
N ARG A 85 10.12 0.16 14.24
CA ARG A 85 9.42 -1.09 13.89
C ARG A 85 9.99 -2.31 14.63
N LYS A 86 11.30 -2.35 14.86
CA LYS A 86 11.96 -3.44 15.60
C LYS A 86 11.65 -3.41 17.09
N LEU A 87 11.67 -2.22 17.70
CA LEU A 87 11.49 -2.06 19.16
C LEU A 87 10.03 -2.03 19.59
N ALA A 88 9.12 -1.55 18.74
CA ALA A 88 7.70 -1.42 19.04
C ALA A 88 6.83 -1.82 17.84
N PRO A 89 6.87 -3.10 17.41
CA PRO A 89 6.16 -3.55 16.19
C PRO A 89 4.64 -3.36 16.28
N GLY A 90 4.06 -3.43 17.46
CA GLY A 90 2.62 -3.23 17.67
C GLY A 90 2.13 -1.78 17.48
N THR A 91 3.05 -0.81 17.37
CA THR A 91 2.69 0.59 17.10
C THR A 91 2.60 0.92 15.62
N VAL A 92 3.10 0.02 14.77
CA VAL A 92 3.11 0.18 13.31
C VAL A 92 1.86 -0.47 12.74
N ARG A 93 1.04 0.32 12.07
CA ARG A 93 -0.24 -0.11 11.52
C ARG A 93 -0.05 -0.70 10.14
N ARG A 94 0.32 -1.97 10.10
CA ARG A 94 0.44 -2.74 8.86
C ARG A 94 -0.44 -3.97 8.90
N PHE A 95 -1.11 -4.21 7.79
CA PHE A 95 -1.82 -5.45 7.53
C PHE A 95 -1.29 -6.05 6.22
N ARG A 96 -0.95 -7.33 6.25
CA ARG A 96 -0.57 -8.06 5.06
C ARG A 96 -1.63 -9.10 4.77
N GLU A 97 -2.31 -8.94 3.65
CA GLU A 97 -3.25 -9.93 3.17
C GLU A 97 -2.50 -11.23 2.82
N THR A 98 -3.09 -12.34 3.22
CA THR A 98 -2.64 -13.70 2.89
C THR A 98 -3.56 -14.29 1.83
N ASP A 99 -3.41 -15.58 1.54
CA ASP A 99 -4.29 -16.29 0.59
C ASP A 99 -5.72 -16.50 1.14
N LEU A 100 -5.95 -16.20 2.42
CA LEU A 100 -7.26 -16.30 3.05
C LEU A 100 -8.05 -15.00 2.88
N TYR A 101 -9.38 -15.13 2.80
CA TYR A 101 -10.27 -13.98 2.76
C TYR A 101 -10.33 -13.29 4.13
N HIS A 102 -10.08 -11.99 4.14
CA HIS A 102 -10.03 -11.14 5.34
C HIS A 102 -11.08 -10.03 5.29
N PRO A 103 -12.36 -10.33 5.58
CA PRO A 103 -13.43 -9.33 5.50
C PRO A 103 -13.27 -8.17 6.50
N GLU A 104 -12.49 -8.35 7.57
CA GLU A 104 -12.15 -7.32 8.54
C GLU A 104 -11.45 -6.10 7.94
N ILE A 105 -10.80 -6.23 6.77
CA ILE A 105 -10.16 -5.12 6.04
C ILE A 105 -11.15 -3.96 5.84
N PHE A 106 -12.41 -4.27 5.57
CA PHE A 106 -13.42 -3.25 5.29
C PHE A 106 -13.87 -2.46 6.53
N SER A 107 -13.51 -2.93 7.71
CA SER A 107 -13.79 -2.25 9.00
C SER A 107 -12.61 -1.42 9.51
N PHE A 108 -11.42 -1.56 8.94
CA PHE A 108 -10.24 -0.81 9.37
C PHE A 108 -10.45 0.70 9.17
N THR A 109 -9.92 1.51 10.10
CA THR A 109 -9.97 2.97 10.04
C THR A 109 -8.65 3.59 9.64
N ASP A 110 -7.55 3.07 10.19
CA ASP A 110 -6.18 3.51 9.92
C ASP A 110 -5.29 2.29 9.72
N MET A 111 -4.90 2.01 8.48
CA MET A 111 -4.09 0.84 8.14
C MET A 111 -3.29 1.06 6.84
N TYR A 112 -2.13 0.43 6.78
CA TYR A 112 -1.29 0.33 5.59
C TYR A 112 -1.21 -1.10 5.11
#